data_d28b3d92a60d156ae2271e3b4587aa1b
#
_entry.id   d28b3d92a60d156ae2271e3b4587aa1b
#
_cell.length_a   1.000
_cell.length_b   1.000
_cell.length_c   1.000
_cell.angle_alpha   90.00
_cell.angle_beta   90.00
_cell.angle_gamma   90.00
#
_symmetry.space_group_name_H-M   'P 1'
#
loop_
_entity.id
_entity.type
_entity.pdbx_description
1 polymer ?
#
loop_
_entity_poly.entity_id
_entity_poly.type
_entity_poly.pdbx_seq_one_letter_code
_entity_poly.pdbx_strand_id
1 'polypeptide(L)'
;MKITKNELARALKVLGKVVCQTSPVELYRSIRFVGDECGIHAMATDGVETVSVKVEAFADSAIDFSIPFKGLKEDIRSSRSEFMELSGNSLAYPEPEEPTAEVVPVVLPVNFGELLSQAAPIVDRSNFRRVLQGINLSSAGVTVTDGKQLLHLPTPLSLTKEVTIPFPAALLVAKVDEMGTLRTWDNLFLLEIGNFKWYGKLLEGQYPAWRSVIPRTEALNYSITLNEPAAVIDWLKNIPSQKTTNGVELNVTPDGCIMLVSCIQNDYQLSTAATVSGVTPRAVLTLDREIILRMLLQGYTTFKAHSDGMIPVIASGGDGQYIAMPIRTIKTNPNYKEEEKMNTQENKVVSAHIEQSVAPQNNDTAVNPLDELGTAIEEFKLKIKAMLDESTVLSRKVKEVALSQKQKERDFIQARRAIERIRMAI
;
A
#
# COMPACT_ATOMS: atom_id res chain seq x y z
N MET A 1 -7.76 -25.07 29.69
CA MET A 1 -6.57 -25.16 28.84
C MET A 1 -5.40 -24.45 29.52
N LYS A 2 -4.22 -25.04 29.49
CA LYS A 2 -3.00 -24.43 30.04
C LYS A 2 -2.00 -24.14 28.92
N ILE A 3 -1.48 -22.91 28.86
CA ILE A 3 -0.56 -22.43 27.79
C ILE A 3 0.55 -21.59 28.42
N THR A 4 1.73 -21.57 27.79
CA THR A 4 2.80 -20.66 28.25
C THR A 4 2.50 -19.23 27.82
N LYS A 5 2.92 -18.27 28.63
CA LYS A 5 2.76 -16.84 28.34
C LYS A 5 3.42 -16.42 27.02
N ASN A 6 4.57 -16.97 26.71
CA ASN A 6 5.32 -16.67 25.48
C ASN A 6 4.56 -17.18 24.24
N GLU A 7 4.04 -18.41 24.30
CA GLU A 7 3.29 -19.01 23.21
C GLU A 7 1.99 -18.25 22.95
N LEU A 8 1.25 -17.90 24.02
CA LEU A 8 0.06 -17.06 23.90
C LEU A 8 0.39 -15.68 23.30
N ALA A 9 1.48 -15.04 23.74
CA ALA A 9 1.91 -13.75 23.20
C ALA A 9 2.27 -13.86 21.71
N ARG A 10 2.93 -14.95 21.28
CA ARG A 10 3.23 -15.26 19.89
C ARG A 10 1.95 -15.38 19.06
N ALA A 11 0.99 -16.18 19.51
CA ALA A 11 -0.28 -16.35 18.82
C ALA A 11 -1.07 -15.03 18.72
N LEU A 12 -1.15 -14.26 19.83
CA LEU A 12 -1.87 -12.97 19.83
C LEU A 12 -1.21 -11.91 18.93
N LYS A 13 0.11 -11.97 18.72
CA LYS A 13 0.79 -11.06 17.80
C LYS A 13 0.35 -11.29 16.35
N VAL A 14 0.14 -12.55 15.97
CA VAL A 14 -0.33 -12.97 14.65
C VAL A 14 -1.82 -12.67 14.50
N LEU A 15 -2.65 -13.23 15.38
CA LEU A 15 -4.11 -13.15 15.33
C LEU A 15 -4.63 -11.72 15.49
N GLY A 16 -3.90 -10.90 16.24
CA GLY A 16 -4.21 -9.48 16.41
C GLY A 16 -4.14 -8.64 15.12
N LYS A 17 -3.68 -9.21 14.00
CA LYS A 17 -3.74 -8.57 12.68
C LYS A 17 -5.08 -8.75 11.99
N VAL A 18 -5.86 -9.73 12.43
CA VAL A 18 -7.19 -10.05 11.91
C VAL A 18 -8.29 -9.51 12.83
N VAL A 19 -8.07 -9.55 14.14
CA VAL A 19 -9.06 -9.07 15.13
C VAL A 19 -9.50 -7.63 14.87
N CYS A 20 -10.79 -7.41 14.66
CA CYS A 20 -11.41 -6.10 14.49
C CYS A 20 -11.91 -5.55 15.83
N GLN A 21 -11.05 -4.86 16.60
CA GLN A 21 -11.37 -4.38 17.95
C GLN A 21 -12.53 -3.37 18.00
N THR A 22 -12.86 -2.72 16.92
CA THR A 22 -13.93 -1.72 16.80
C THR A 22 -15.26 -2.33 16.34
N SER A 23 -15.29 -3.61 15.99
CA SER A 23 -16.52 -4.29 15.57
C SER A 23 -17.56 -4.34 16.69
N PRO A 24 -18.86 -4.14 16.40
CA PRO A 24 -19.93 -4.39 17.36
C PRO A 24 -20.11 -5.89 17.66
N VAL A 25 -19.67 -6.76 16.76
CA VAL A 25 -19.78 -8.22 16.90
C VAL A 25 -18.66 -8.73 17.81
N GLU A 26 -19.03 -9.38 18.91
CA GLU A 26 -18.09 -9.88 19.92
C GLU A 26 -17.11 -10.92 19.33
N LEU A 27 -17.59 -11.77 18.46
CA LEU A 27 -16.80 -12.78 17.76
C LEU A 27 -15.57 -12.17 17.08
N TYR A 28 -15.72 -11.07 16.34
CA TYR A 28 -14.62 -10.41 15.61
C TYR A 28 -13.62 -9.69 16.52
N ARG A 29 -13.94 -9.59 17.83
CA ARG A 29 -13.05 -9.03 18.86
C ARG A 29 -12.41 -10.09 19.74
N SER A 30 -12.72 -11.38 19.50
CA SER A 30 -12.32 -12.48 20.36
C SER A 30 -11.37 -13.43 19.63
N ILE A 31 -10.62 -14.21 20.41
CA ILE A 31 -9.83 -15.34 19.96
C ILE A 31 -10.56 -16.60 20.39
N ARG A 32 -10.83 -17.51 19.44
CA ARG A 32 -11.35 -18.85 19.71
C ARG A 32 -10.19 -19.81 19.91
N PHE A 33 -10.28 -20.64 20.91
CA PHE A 33 -9.40 -21.79 21.13
C PHE A 33 -10.20 -23.06 20.94
N VAL A 34 -9.77 -23.88 20.01
CA VAL A 34 -10.46 -25.12 19.65
C VAL A 34 -9.44 -26.24 19.46
N GLY A 35 -9.78 -27.43 19.90
CA GLY A 35 -8.93 -28.62 19.73
C GLY A 35 -9.12 -29.65 20.82
N ASP A 36 -8.24 -30.62 20.79
CA ASP A 36 -8.22 -31.77 21.70
C ASP A 36 -6.77 -32.15 22.05
N GLU A 37 -6.56 -33.38 22.53
CA GLU A 37 -5.23 -33.90 22.85
C GLU A 37 -4.28 -33.97 21.64
N CYS A 38 -4.81 -34.02 20.41
CA CYS A 38 -4.04 -34.06 19.16
C CYS A 38 -3.50 -32.69 18.74
N GLY A 39 -4.11 -31.60 19.23
CA GLY A 39 -3.63 -30.26 18.96
C GLY A 39 -4.68 -29.19 19.21
N ILE A 40 -4.19 -28.06 19.67
CA ILE A 40 -5.01 -26.89 19.98
C ILE A 40 -4.69 -25.78 18.98
N HIS A 41 -5.74 -25.18 18.43
CA HIS A 41 -5.67 -24.07 17.50
C HIS A 41 -6.26 -22.81 18.13
N ALA A 42 -5.55 -21.70 18.01
CA ALA A 42 -6.06 -20.37 18.29
C ALA A 42 -6.47 -19.70 16.98
N MET A 43 -7.69 -19.18 16.90
CA MET A 43 -8.29 -18.65 15.67
C MET A 43 -8.84 -17.24 15.87
N ALA A 44 -8.78 -16.43 14.82
CA ALA A 44 -9.43 -15.13 14.75
C ALA A 44 -10.06 -14.92 13.38
N THR A 45 -11.17 -14.18 13.34
CA THR A 45 -11.83 -13.78 12.09
C THR A 45 -12.33 -12.34 12.19
N ASP A 46 -12.41 -11.66 11.04
CA ASP A 46 -13.09 -10.37 10.89
C ASP A 46 -14.40 -10.48 10.07
N GLY A 47 -14.76 -11.72 9.68
CA GLY A 47 -15.90 -12.05 8.84
C GLY A 47 -15.57 -12.10 7.33
N VAL A 48 -14.37 -11.68 6.93
CA VAL A 48 -13.87 -11.77 5.55
C VAL A 48 -12.75 -12.79 5.44
N GLU A 49 -11.86 -12.80 6.43
CA GLU A 49 -10.77 -13.75 6.55
C GLU A 49 -10.77 -14.43 7.92
N THR A 50 -10.23 -15.63 7.98
CA THR A 50 -10.01 -16.38 9.21
C THR A 50 -8.59 -16.89 9.24
N VAL A 51 -7.89 -16.59 10.31
CA VAL A 51 -6.53 -17.09 10.55
C VAL A 51 -6.55 -18.04 11.74
N SER A 52 -5.90 -19.19 11.59
CA SER A 52 -5.71 -20.19 12.61
C SER A 52 -4.23 -20.46 12.80
N VAL A 53 -3.79 -20.55 14.04
CA VAL A 53 -2.41 -20.88 14.42
C VAL A 53 -2.44 -22.04 15.42
N LYS A 54 -1.72 -23.10 15.14
CA LYS A 54 -1.53 -24.19 16.12
C LYS A 54 -0.68 -23.67 17.27
N VAL A 55 -1.12 -23.92 18.51
CA VAL A 55 -0.45 -23.45 19.72
C VAL A 55 0.00 -24.65 20.57
N GLU A 56 1.15 -24.50 21.21
CA GLU A 56 1.65 -25.47 22.19
C GLU A 56 0.94 -25.21 23.53
N ALA A 57 -0.15 -25.95 23.74
CA ALA A 57 -0.98 -25.85 24.92
C ALA A 57 -1.48 -27.25 25.33
N PHE A 58 -1.89 -27.37 26.58
CA PHE A 58 -2.43 -28.61 27.14
C PHE A 58 -3.89 -28.43 27.57
N ALA A 59 -4.71 -29.43 27.28
CA ALA A 59 -6.10 -29.52 27.74
C ALA A 59 -6.40 -30.98 28.08
N ASP A 60 -7.13 -31.20 29.20
CA ASP A 60 -7.50 -32.54 29.66
C ASP A 60 -8.67 -33.13 28.86
N SER A 61 -9.33 -32.35 28.04
CA SER A 61 -10.46 -32.72 27.18
C SER A 61 -10.55 -31.79 25.99
N ALA A 62 -11.40 -32.16 25.02
CA ALA A 62 -11.74 -31.29 23.90
C ALA A 62 -12.24 -29.95 24.39
N ILE A 63 -11.76 -28.89 23.78
CA ILE A 63 -12.06 -27.49 24.11
C ILE A 63 -12.64 -26.75 22.91
N ASP A 64 -13.60 -25.87 23.17
CA ASP A 64 -14.10 -24.87 22.23
C ASP A 64 -14.64 -23.67 23.00
N PHE A 65 -13.82 -22.64 23.12
CA PHE A 65 -14.19 -21.40 23.79
C PHE A 65 -13.52 -20.19 23.18
N SER A 66 -14.10 -19.03 23.42
CA SER A 66 -13.59 -17.75 22.96
C SER A 66 -13.32 -16.79 24.13
N ILE A 67 -12.26 -16.00 23.99
CA ILE A 67 -11.89 -14.95 24.96
C ILE A 67 -11.69 -13.64 24.23
N PRO A 68 -12.20 -12.50 24.74
CA PRO A 68 -11.94 -11.19 24.16
C PRO A 68 -10.43 -10.89 24.06
N PHE A 69 -9.99 -10.48 22.89
CA PHE A 69 -8.57 -10.21 22.61
C PHE A 69 -7.94 -9.18 23.57
N LYS A 70 -8.71 -8.16 23.94
CA LYS A 70 -8.26 -7.14 24.89
C LYS A 70 -7.98 -7.74 26.26
N GLY A 71 -8.88 -8.61 26.76
CA GLY A 71 -8.70 -9.33 28.02
C GLY A 71 -7.43 -10.16 28.03
N LEU A 72 -7.21 -10.99 26.97
CA LEU A 72 -5.99 -11.79 26.85
C LEU A 72 -4.71 -10.94 26.90
N LYS A 73 -4.72 -9.75 26.29
CA LYS A 73 -3.57 -8.82 26.36
C LYS A 73 -3.34 -8.24 27.76
N GLU A 74 -4.41 -7.94 28.47
CA GLU A 74 -4.36 -7.45 29.85
C GLU A 74 -3.84 -8.56 30.78
N ASP A 75 -4.34 -9.78 30.61
CA ASP A 75 -3.92 -10.95 31.38
C ASP A 75 -2.44 -11.27 31.19
N ILE A 76 -1.93 -11.24 29.96
CA ILE A 76 -0.48 -11.40 29.67
C ILE A 76 0.34 -10.33 30.40
N ARG A 77 -0.13 -9.08 30.42
CA ARG A 77 0.62 -7.97 31.05
C ARG A 77 0.63 -8.06 32.57
N SER A 78 -0.49 -8.46 33.18
CA SER A 78 -0.67 -8.54 34.63
C SER A 78 -0.10 -9.81 35.24
N SER A 79 -0.11 -10.92 34.50
CA SER A 79 0.38 -12.22 34.99
C SER A 79 1.89 -12.19 35.26
N ARG A 80 2.26 -12.67 36.45
CA ARG A 80 3.65 -12.97 36.83
C ARG A 80 4.02 -14.43 36.57
N SER A 81 3.04 -15.29 36.30
CA SER A 81 3.23 -16.73 36.03
C SER A 81 3.73 -16.94 34.62
N GLU A 82 4.59 -17.95 34.44
CA GLU A 82 5.01 -18.45 33.12
C GLU A 82 3.88 -19.16 32.40
N PHE A 83 2.96 -19.80 33.13
CA PHE A 83 1.80 -20.51 32.59
C PHE A 83 0.53 -19.74 32.90
N MET A 84 -0.40 -19.80 31.97
CA MET A 84 -1.73 -19.22 32.07
C MET A 84 -2.78 -20.31 31.90
N GLU A 85 -3.80 -20.30 32.77
CA GLU A 85 -4.99 -21.12 32.64
C GLU A 85 -6.08 -20.29 31.97
N LEU A 86 -6.53 -20.76 30.82
CA LEU A 86 -7.53 -20.08 30.01
C LEU A 86 -8.83 -20.86 29.99
N SER A 87 -9.92 -20.15 30.17
CA SER A 87 -11.29 -20.58 29.97
C SER A 87 -12.12 -19.41 29.45
N GLY A 88 -13.21 -19.70 28.74
CA GLY A 88 -14.02 -18.65 28.13
C GLY A 88 -15.40 -19.17 27.79
N ASN A 89 -16.17 -18.35 27.09
CA ASN A 89 -17.52 -18.67 26.65
C ASN A 89 -17.47 -19.30 25.26
N SER A 90 -18.38 -20.25 25.00
CA SER A 90 -18.61 -20.72 23.63
C SER A 90 -19.36 -19.63 22.86
N LEU A 91 -18.80 -19.19 21.75
CA LEU A 91 -19.45 -18.30 20.78
C LEU A 91 -19.75 -19.10 19.52
N ALA A 92 -20.90 -18.86 18.89
CA ALA A 92 -21.19 -19.42 17.58
C ALA A 92 -20.20 -18.87 16.56
N TYR A 93 -19.23 -19.68 16.18
CA TYR A 93 -18.15 -19.32 15.25
C TYR A 93 -18.48 -19.86 13.86
N PRO A 94 -18.50 -19.03 12.82
CA PRO A 94 -18.67 -19.53 11.46
C PRO A 94 -17.46 -20.39 11.11
N GLU A 95 -17.69 -21.67 10.87
CA GLU A 95 -16.62 -22.55 10.38
C GLU A 95 -16.23 -22.09 8.97
N PRO A 96 -14.93 -21.96 8.68
CA PRO A 96 -14.48 -21.68 7.33
C PRO A 96 -14.94 -22.79 6.38
N GLU A 97 -15.34 -22.41 5.19
CA GLU A 97 -15.70 -23.36 4.14
C GLU A 97 -14.44 -24.14 3.72
N GLU A 98 -14.47 -25.44 3.88
CA GLU A 98 -13.36 -26.33 3.51
C GLU A 98 -13.43 -26.67 2.01
N PRO A 99 -12.28 -26.71 1.31
CA PRO A 99 -12.24 -27.10 -0.09
C PRO A 99 -12.60 -28.60 -0.22
N THR A 100 -13.33 -28.93 -1.28
CA THR A 100 -13.60 -30.34 -1.61
C THR A 100 -12.31 -31.10 -1.93
N ALA A 101 -12.34 -32.42 -1.84
CA ALA A 101 -11.17 -33.27 -2.15
C ALA A 101 -10.66 -33.12 -3.60
N GLU A 102 -11.49 -32.61 -4.50
CA GLU A 102 -11.15 -32.39 -5.91
C GLU A 102 -10.25 -31.15 -6.12
N VAL A 103 -10.17 -30.24 -5.15
CA VAL A 103 -9.32 -29.05 -5.24
C VAL A 103 -7.86 -29.39 -5.03
N VAL A 104 -7.11 -29.40 -6.12
CA VAL A 104 -5.68 -29.75 -6.10
C VAL A 104 -4.87 -28.64 -5.43
N PRO A 105 -4.09 -28.96 -4.39
CA PRO A 105 -3.24 -27.97 -3.74
C PRO A 105 -2.06 -27.56 -4.62
N VAL A 106 -1.79 -26.27 -4.68
CA VAL A 106 -0.57 -25.70 -5.26
C VAL A 106 0.50 -25.70 -4.19
N VAL A 107 1.63 -26.35 -4.43
CA VAL A 107 2.76 -26.36 -3.51
C VAL A 107 3.45 -24.99 -3.54
N LEU A 108 3.67 -24.41 -2.37
CA LEU A 108 4.37 -23.13 -2.17
C LEU A 108 5.83 -23.41 -1.74
N PRO A 109 6.80 -22.66 -2.24
CA PRO A 109 8.19 -22.81 -1.84
C PRO A 109 8.43 -22.41 -0.38
N VAL A 110 9.50 -22.90 0.23
CA VAL A 110 9.88 -22.62 1.63
C VAL A 110 10.02 -21.09 1.86
N ASN A 111 10.59 -20.36 0.90
CA ASN A 111 10.77 -18.92 0.98
C ASN A 111 9.52 -18.09 0.61
N PHE A 112 8.33 -18.70 0.53
CA PHE A 112 7.10 -17.99 0.13
C PHE A 112 6.78 -16.82 1.08
N GLY A 113 6.98 -16.99 2.38
CA GLY A 113 6.82 -15.93 3.37
C GLY A 113 7.76 -14.74 3.11
N GLU A 114 9.00 -15.00 2.69
CA GLU A 114 9.97 -13.97 2.31
C GLU A 114 9.55 -13.22 1.04
N LEU A 115 9.10 -13.94 0.00
CA LEU A 115 8.58 -13.34 -1.24
C LEU A 115 7.41 -12.39 -0.94
N LEU A 116 6.49 -12.79 -0.06
CA LEU A 116 5.40 -11.92 0.37
C LEU A 116 5.91 -10.73 1.20
N SER A 117 6.96 -10.89 1.99
CA SER A 117 7.57 -9.80 2.77
C SER A 117 8.24 -8.76 1.88
N GLN A 118 8.82 -9.17 0.76
CA GLN A 118 9.36 -8.26 -0.26
C GLN A 118 8.24 -7.53 -1.03
N ALA A 119 7.15 -8.23 -1.34
CA ALA A 119 6.00 -7.68 -2.08
C ALA A 119 5.14 -6.73 -1.23
N ALA A 120 4.92 -7.05 0.02
CA ALA A 120 3.98 -6.37 0.92
C ALA A 120 4.16 -4.84 1.02
N PRO A 121 5.39 -4.26 1.07
CA PRO A 121 5.57 -2.81 1.15
C PRO A 121 5.06 -2.03 -0.08
N ILE A 122 4.78 -2.71 -1.18
CA ILE A 122 4.28 -2.10 -2.42
C ILE A 122 2.76 -2.07 -2.45
N VAL A 123 2.09 -2.95 -1.69
CA VAL A 123 0.63 -3.02 -1.66
C VAL A 123 0.04 -1.72 -1.11
N ASP A 124 -0.73 -1.02 -1.93
CA ASP A 124 -1.52 0.14 -1.51
C ASP A 124 -2.92 -0.30 -1.06
N ARG A 125 -3.08 -0.52 0.24
CA ARG A 125 -4.36 -0.93 0.86
C ARG A 125 -5.47 0.11 0.74
N SER A 126 -5.14 1.35 0.35
CA SER A 126 -6.09 2.44 0.11
C SER A 126 -6.44 2.62 -1.36
N ASN A 127 -5.88 1.82 -2.26
CA ASN A 127 -6.11 1.93 -3.69
C ASN A 127 -7.59 1.74 -4.04
N PHE A 128 -8.13 2.57 -4.91
CA PHE A 128 -9.52 2.48 -5.34
C PHE A 128 -9.84 1.18 -6.12
N ARG A 129 -8.84 0.60 -6.79
CA ARG A 129 -8.95 -0.72 -7.43
C ARG A 129 -8.66 -1.80 -6.41
N ARG A 130 -9.68 -2.55 -5.99
CA ARG A 130 -9.53 -3.61 -4.98
C ARG A 130 -8.43 -4.62 -5.30
N VAL A 131 -8.30 -4.99 -6.56
CA VAL A 131 -7.27 -5.96 -7.00
C VAL A 131 -5.83 -5.50 -6.73
N LEU A 132 -5.57 -4.19 -6.62
CA LEU A 132 -4.27 -3.62 -6.24
C LEU A 132 -4.04 -3.53 -4.72
N GLN A 133 -5.05 -3.85 -3.91
CA GLN A 133 -4.92 -3.94 -2.45
C GLN A 133 -4.32 -5.29 -2.00
N GLY A 134 -3.89 -6.13 -2.91
CA GLY A 134 -3.35 -7.45 -2.65
C GLY A 134 -2.16 -7.81 -3.52
N ILE A 135 -1.78 -9.07 -3.45
CA ILE A 135 -0.64 -9.65 -4.14
C ILE A 135 -1.14 -10.66 -5.17
N ASN A 136 -0.72 -10.49 -6.41
CA ASN A 136 -1.06 -11.38 -7.51
C ASN A 136 -0.11 -12.58 -7.54
N LEU A 137 -0.69 -13.76 -7.63
CA LEU A 137 -0.02 -15.04 -7.77
C LEU A 137 -0.36 -15.63 -9.14
N SER A 138 0.65 -16.03 -9.88
CA SER A 138 0.51 -16.65 -11.20
C SER A 138 1.51 -17.79 -11.36
N SER A 139 1.41 -18.54 -12.46
CA SER A 139 2.41 -19.56 -12.79
C SER A 139 3.83 -19.00 -12.97
N ALA A 140 3.97 -17.69 -13.23
CA ALA A 140 5.26 -17.01 -13.35
C ALA A 140 5.84 -16.56 -12.01
N GLY A 141 5.01 -16.48 -10.95
CA GLY A 141 5.44 -16.07 -9.61
C GLY A 141 4.54 -15.06 -8.94
N VAL A 142 5.14 -14.29 -8.04
CA VAL A 142 4.51 -13.27 -7.22
C VAL A 142 4.67 -11.90 -7.87
N THR A 143 3.58 -11.17 -8.05
CA THR A 143 3.60 -9.83 -8.64
C THR A 143 2.79 -8.85 -7.81
N VAL A 144 3.32 -7.65 -7.62
CA VAL A 144 2.64 -6.58 -6.90
C VAL A 144 2.87 -5.23 -7.58
N THR A 145 1.85 -4.37 -7.58
CA THR A 145 1.95 -2.99 -8.10
C THR A 145 0.94 -2.09 -7.39
N ASP A 146 1.31 -0.83 -7.22
CA ASP A 146 0.43 0.26 -6.77
C ASP A 146 0.05 1.22 -7.92
N GLY A 147 0.52 0.93 -9.14
CA GLY A 147 0.37 1.77 -10.33
C GLY A 147 1.52 2.73 -10.59
N LYS A 148 2.45 2.93 -9.64
CA LYS A 148 3.67 3.75 -9.78
C LYS A 148 4.94 2.93 -9.77
N GLN A 149 4.89 1.78 -9.18
CA GLN A 149 5.96 0.80 -9.10
C GLN A 149 5.40 -0.60 -9.27
N LEU A 150 6.24 -1.54 -9.66
CA LEU A 150 5.91 -2.94 -9.83
C LEU A 150 7.10 -3.79 -9.40
N LEU A 151 6.83 -4.84 -8.65
CA LEU A 151 7.79 -5.88 -8.33
C LEU A 151 7.25 -7.22 -8.84
N HIS A 152 8.06 -7.91 -9.62
CA HIS A 152 7.83 -9.29 -10.02
C HIS A 152 8.94 -10.18 -9.48
N LEU A 153 8.57 -11.13 -8.64
CA LEU A 153 9.46 -12.14 -8.06
C LEU A 153 9.21 -13.46 -8.78
N PRO A 154 10.13 -13.90 -9.66
CA PRO A 154 9.95 -15.11 -10.43
C PRO A 154 10.00 -16.32 -9.51
N THR A 155 8.91 -17.05 -9.46
CA THR A 155 8.76 -18.26 -8.64
C THR A 155 7.76 -19.15 -9.34
N PRO A 156 8.15 -20.30 -9.88
CA PRO A 156 7.22 -21.18 -10.57
C PRO A 156 6.19 -21.73 -9.59
N LEU A 157 4.92 -21.41 -9.83
CA LEU A 157 3.78 -21.92 -9.08
C LEU A 157 2.89 -22.73 -10.03
N SER A 158 2.43 -23.92 -9.62
CA SER A 158 1.55 -24.77 -10.44
C SER A 158 0.10 -24.25 -10.46
N LEU A 159 -0.06 -22.93 -10.64
CA LEU A 159 -1.36 -22.27 -10.77
C LEU A 159 -1.88 -22.36 -12.21
N THR A 160 -3.10 -22.84 -12.39
CA THR A 160 -3.78 -22.86 -13.70
C THR A 160 -4.39 -21.50 -14.06
N LYS A 161 -4.71 -20.69 -13.05
CA LYS A 161 -5.30 -19.35 -13.18
C LYS A 161 -4.60 -18.38 -12.24
N GLU A 162 -4.43 -17.14 -12.70
CA GLU A 162 -3.95 -16.06 -11.83
C GLU A 162 -4.98 -15.75 -10.73
N VAL A 163 -4.50 -15.57 -9.51
CA VAL A 163 -5.33 -15.21 -8.36
C VAL A 163 -4.70 -14.06 -7.60
N THR A 164 -5.51 -13.23 -6.96
CA THR A 164 -5.01 -12.14 -6.12
C THR A 164 -5.47 -12.38 -4.68
N ILE A 165 -4.50 -12.62 -3.80
CA ILE A 165 -4.74 -12.74 -2.35
C ILE A 165 -4.73 -11.36 -1.69
N PRO A 166 -5.50 -11.14 -0.61
CA PRO A 166 -5.44 -9.91 0.17
C PRO A 166 -4.06 -9.66 0.77
N PHE A 167 -3.88 -8.48 1.37
CA PHE A 167 -2.63 -8.15 2.07
C PHE A 167 -2.37 -9.11 3.25
N PRO A 168 -1.25 -9.86 3.26
CA PRO A 168 -1.03 -10.98 4.17
C PRO A 168 -0.53 -10.55 5.57
N ALA A 169 -1.24 -9.65 6.24
CA ALA A 169 -0.78 -9.01 7.48
C ALA A 169 -0.42 -10.01 8.60
N ALA A 170 -1.21 -11.07 8.77
CA ALA A 170 -0.98 -12.09 9.79
C ALA A 170 0.22 -12.98 9.44
N LEU A 171 0.32 -13.41 8.17
CA LEU A 171 1.42 -14.25 7.68
C LEU A 171 2.78 -13.58 7.82
N LEU A 172 2.87 -12.27 7.49
CA LEU A 172 4.11 -11.49 7.64
C LEU A 172 4.60 -11.43 9.09
N VAL A 173 3.70 -11.49 10.05
CA VAL A 173 4.03 -11.52 11.48
C VAL A 173 4.35 -12.92 11.96
N ALA A 174 3.72 -13.94 11.40
CA ALA A 174 3.95 -15.35 11.74
C ALA A 174 5.37 -15.80 11.39
N LYS A 175 5.99 -15.24 10.34
CA LYS A 175 7.35 -15.54 9.88
C LYS A 175 7.57 -17.05 9.71
N VAL A 176 6.67 -17.68 8.95
CA VAL A 176 6.75 -19.11 8.67
C VAL A 176 7.66 -19.37 7.46
N ASP A 177 8.68 -20.19 7.65
CA ASP A 177 9.72 -20.56 6.68
C ASP A 177 9.66 -22.06 6.38
N GLU A 178 8.46 -22.55 6.02
CA GLU A 178 8.19 -23.94 5.72
C GLU A 178 7.52 -24.05 4.34
N MET A 179 7.57 -25.23 3.77
CA MET A 179 6.76 -25.54 2.59
C MET A 179 5.27 -25.43 2.93
N GLY A 180 4.53 -24.83 2.03
CA GLY A 180 3.09 -24.66 2.22
C GLY A 180 2.27 -25.13 1.04
N THR A 181 0.98 -24.99 1.17
CA THR A 181 0.01 -25.25 0.11
C THR A 181 -0.98 -24.10 0.00
N LEU A 182 -1.37 -23.83 -1.24
CA LEU A 182 -2.47 -22.91 -1.56
C LEU A 182 -3.55 -23.70 -2.31
N ARG A 183 -4.77 -23.69 -1.80
CA ARG A 183 -5.96 -24.19 -2.49
C ARG A 183 -6.85 -23.01 -2.83
N THR A 184 -7.41 -23.01 -4.03
CA THR A 184 -8.34 -21.99 -4.47
C THR A 184 -9.56 -22.64 -5.12
N TRP A 185 -10.75 -22.21 -4.72
CA TRP A 185 -12.01 -22.66 -5.28
C TRP A 185 -13.01 -21.50 -5.28
N ASP A 186 -13.84 -21.43 -6.29
CA ASP A 186 -14.76 -20.30 -6.50
C ASP A 186 -14.04 -18.95 -6.33
N ASN A 187 -14.34 -18.23 -5.27
CA ASN A 187 -13.70 -16.96 -4.90
C ASN A 187 -13.00 -17.04 -3.54
N LEU A 188 -12.70 -18.24 -3.09
CA LEU A 188 -12.11 -18.53 -1.78
C LEU A 188 -10.69 -19.07 -1.94
N PHE A 189 -9.92 -18.97 -0.88
CA PHE A 189 -8.62 -19.60 -0.78
C PHE A 189 -8.36 -20.12 0.63
N LEU A 190 -7.55 -21.17 0.69
CA LEU A 190 -6.92 -21.68 1.90
C LEU A 190 -5.42 -21.76 1.67
N LEU A 191 -4.66 -21.03 2.48
CA LEU A 191 -3.22 -21.07 2.52
C LEU A 191 -2.78 -21.73 3.83
N GLU A 192 -1.97 -22.78 3.70
CA GLU A 192 -1.45 -23.55 4.83
C GLU A 192 0.08 -23.57 4.76
N ILE A 193 0.77 -23.12 5.81
CA ILE A 193 2.23 -23.15 5.93
C ILE A 193 2.56 -23.56 7.38
N GLY A 194 3.08 -24.77 7.57
CA GLY A 194 3.36 -25.30 8.90
C GLY A 194 2.15 -25.22 9.83
N ASN A 195 2.30 -24.51 10.91
CA ASN A 195 1.25 -24.32 11.93
C ASN A 195 0.25 -23.20 11.65
N PHE A 196 0.39 -22.52 10.52
CA PHE A 196 -0.42 -21.36 10.13
C PHE A 196 -1.41 -21.75 9.03
N LYS A 197 -2.70 -21.41 9.23
CA LYS A 197 -3.74 -21.55 8.21
C LYS A 197 -4.43 -20.21 8.02
N TRP A 198 -4.69 -19.85 6.77
CA TRP A 198 -5.37 -18.62 6.41
C TRP A 198 -6.44 -18.89 5.36
N TYR A 199 -7.68 -18.71 5.78
CA TYR A 199 -8.86 -18.76 4.93
C TYR A 199 -9.27 -17.35 4.56
N GLY A 200 -9.67 -17.12 3.32
CA GLY A 200 -10.13 -15.80 2.90
C GLY A 200 -10.78 -15.81 1.54
N LYS A 201 -11.23 -14.60 1.15
CA LYS A 201 -11.76 -14.35 -0.18
C LYS A 201 -10.66 -13.78 -1.07
N LEU A 202 -10.59 -14.30 -2.30
CA LEU A 202 -9.75 -13.72 -3.34
C LEU A 202 -10.24 -12.31 -3.68
N LEU A 203 -9.31 -11.42 -4.03
CA LEU A 203 -9.68 -10.10 -4.50
C LEU A 203 -10.19 -10.18 -5.94
N GLU A 204 -11.42 -9.73 -6.14
CA GLU A 204 -12.09 -9.75 -7.43
C GLU A 204 -11.54 -8.68 -8.37
N GLY A 205 -11.54 -9.00 -9.66
CA GLY A 205 -11.14 -8.11 -10.73
C GLY A 205 -9.95 -8.65 -11.52
N GLN A 206 -9.76 -8.08 -12.70
CA GLN A 206 -8.62 -8.41 -13.55
C GLN A 206 -7.38 -7.64 -13.07
N TYR A 207 -6.32 -8.38 -12.74
CA TYR A 207 -5.03 -7.76 -12.43
C TYR A 207 -4.49 -7.04 -13.67
N PRO A 208 -3.82 -5.89 -13.54
CA PRO A 208 -3.28 -5.17 -14.69
C PRO A 208 -2.35 -6.04 -15.53
N ALA A 209 -2.35 -5.82 -16.84
CA ALA A 209 -1.42 -6.49 -17.76
C ALA A 209 0.01 -5.95 -17.55
N TRP A 210 0.57 -6.21 -16.39
CA TRP A 210 1.83 -5.65 -15.91
C TRP A 210 3.03 -5.89 -16.83
N ARG A 211 3.02 -6.99 -17.58
CA ARG A 211 4.10 -7.29 -18.54
C ARG A 211 4.19 -6.23 -19.65
N SER A 212 3.07 -5.57 -19.99
CA SER A 212 3.04 -4.54 -21.02
C SER A 212 3.68 -3.22 -20.62
N VAL A 213 3.85 -2.97 -19.31
CA VAL A 213 4.50 -1.74 -18.81
C VAL A 213 6.01 -1.90 -18.66
N ILE A 214 6.55 -3.11 -18.80
CA ILE A 214 7.99 -3.37 -18.76
C ILE A 214 8.59 -2.84 -20.05
N PRO A 215 9.51 -1.85 -20.00
CA PRO A 215 10.16 -1.35 -21.20
C PRO A 215 11.05 -2.42 -21.81
N ARG A 216 11.15 -2.43 -23.13
CA ARG A 216 12.12 -3.27 -23.82
C ARG A 216 13.53 -2.79 -23.45
N THR A 217 14.44 -3.73 -23.24
CA THR A 217 15.82 -3.41 -22.83
C THR A 217 16.53 -2.48 -23.83
N GLU A 218 16.20 -2.62 -25.12
CA GLU A 218 16.76 -1.80 -26.21
C GLU A 218 16.27 -0.34 -26.16
N ALA A 219 15.13 -0.08 -25.49
CA ALA A 219 14.62 1.27 -25.28
C ALA A 219 15.35 2.01 -24.16
N LEU A 220 16.17 1.32 -23.34
CA LEU A 220 16.91 1.90 -22.24
C LEU A 220 18.36 2.14 -22.67
N ASN A 221 18.81 3.39 -22.66
CA ASN A 221 20.07 3.79 -23.27
C ASN A 221 21.22 4.00 -22.27
N TYR A 222 20.94 3.99 -20.96
CA TYR A 222 21.98 4.02 -19.94
C TYR A 222 21.62 3.24 -18.68
N SER A 223 22.64 2.92 -17.88
CA SER A 223 22.44 2.36 -16.54
C SER A 223 23.34 3.03 -15.52
N ILE A 224 22.84 3.09 -14.29
CA ILE A 224 23.52 3.62 -13.12
C ILE A 224 23.58 2.51 -12.07
N THR A 225 24.77 2.18 -11.60
CA THR A 225 24.95 1.30 -10.44
C THR A 225 25.50 2.15 -9.28
N LEU A 226 24.75 2.22 -8.19
CA LEU A 226 25.19 2.91 -6.99
C LEU A 226 26.23 2.09 -6.26
N ASN A 227 27.43 2.65 -6.06
CA ASN A 227 28.56 1.94 -5.44
C ASN A 227 28.42 1.93 -3.91
N GLU A 228 27.75 2.94 -3.33
CA GLU A 228 27.57 3.12 -1.89
C GLU A 228 26.07 3.21 -1.51
N PRO A 229 25.27 2.15 -1.71
CA PRO A 229 23.82 2.22 -1.47
C PRO A 229 23.47 2.50 0.01
N ALA A 230 24.29 2.08 0.95
CA ALA A 230 24.07 2.35 2.38
C ALA A 230 24.08 3.86 2.69
N ALA A 231 25.03 4.62 2.13
CA ALA A 231 25.09 6.07 2.29
C ALA A 231 23.87 6.77 1.71
N VAL A 232 23.37 6.29 0.55
CA VAL A 232 22.15 6.82 -0.07
C VAL A 232 20.92 6.50 0.78
N ILE A 233 20.81 5.30 1.32
CA ILE A 233 19.72 4.89 2.23
C ILE A 233 19.68 5.81 3.46
N ASP A 234 20.82 6.03 4.12
CA ASP A 234 20.91 6.87 5.31
C ASP A 234 20.56 8.32 4.99
N TRP A 235 21.05 8.85 3.88
CA TRP A 235 20.71 10.18 3.41
C TRP A 235 19.21 10.33 3.16
N LEU A 236 18.59 9.40 2.41
CA LEU A 236 17.17 9.42 2.13
C LEU A 236 16.31 9.36 3.40
N LYS A 237 16.71 8.57 4.41
CA LYS A 237 15.99 8.47 5.70
C LYS A 237 16.03 9.77 6.49
N ASN A 238 17.13 10.53 6.41
CA ASN A 238 17.34 11.75 7.17
C ASN A 238 16.72 13.01 6.55
N ILE A 239 16.27 12.95 5.30
CA ILE A 239 15.54 14.07 4.69
C ILE A 239 14.15 14.18 5.32
N PRO A 240 13.70 15.37 5.77
CA PRO A 240 12.35 15.56 6.28
C PRO A 240 11.30 15.17 5.26
N SER A 241 10.29 14.40 5.69
CA SER A 241 9.15 14.04 4.83
C SER A 241 8.29 15.27 4.57
N GLN A 242 8.08 15.60 3.31
CA GLN A 242 7.19 16.66 2.88
C GLN A 242 6.02 16.09 2.08
N LYS A 243 4.80 16.57 2.35
CA LYS A 243 3.58 16.09 1.69
C LYS A 243 3.51 16.43 0.19
N THR A 244 4.31 17.37 -0.30
CA THR A 244 4.17 17.97 -1.62
C THR A 244 5.29 17.63 -2.61
N THR A 245 6.45 17.17 -2.15
CA THR A 245 7.60 16.86 -3.03
C THR A 245 8.39 15.68 -2.50
N ASN A 246 8.05 14.47 -2.96
CA ASN A 246 8.82 13.26 -2.69
C ASN A 246 9.79 12.92 -3.85
N GLY A 247 9.95 13.80 -4.82
CA GLY A 247 10.83 13.55 -5.96
C GLY A 247 12.29 13.69 -5.59
N VAL A 248 13.09 12.70 -5.94
CA VAL A 248 14.55 12.72 -5.93
C VAL A 248 15.01 12.85 -7.38
N GLU A 249 15.65 13.95 -7.69
CA GLU A 249 16.26 14.17 -9.00
C GLU A 249 17.67 13.58 -9.02
N LEU A 250 17.90 12.61 -9.88
CA LEU A 250 19.18 11.99 -10.12
C LEU A 250 19.83 12.64 -11.35
N ASN A 251 20.84 13.47 -11.12
CA ASN A 251 21.66 14.04 -12.19
C ASN A 251 22.82 13.10 -12.45
N VAL A 252 22.80 12.43 -13.58
CA VAL A 252 23.77 11.41 -13.99
C VAL A 252 24.83 12.03 -14.87
N THR A 253 26.09 11.85 -14.49
CA THR A 253 27.26 12.23 -15.30
C THR A 253 28.15 11.01 -15.50
N PRO A 254 29.10 11.03 -16.46
CA PRO A 254 30.07 9.94 -16.63
C PRO A 254 30.85 9.60 -15.37
N ASP A 255 31.06 10.58 -14.47
CA ASP A 255 31.89 10.45 -13.29
C ASP A 255 31.11 10.07 -12.02
N GLY A 256 29.75 9.99 -12.10
CA GLY A 256 28.94 9.64 -10.93
C GLY A 256 27.50 10.13 -11.01
N CYS A 257 26.85 10.17 -9.84
CA CYS A 257 25.47 10.62 -9.71
C CYS A 257 25.32 11.66 -8.60
N ILE A 258 24.68 12.77 -8.89
CA ILE A 258 24.29 13.77 -7.89
C ILE A 258 22.78 13.66 -7.70
N MET A 259 22.37 13.37 -6.46
CA MET A 259 20.97 13.32 -6.06
C MET A 259 20.55 14.63 -5.44
N LEU A 260 19.43 15.17 -5.90
CA LEU A 260 18.87 16.42 -5.40
C LEU A 260 17.45 16.19 -4.91
N VAL A 261 17.12 16.73 -3.74
CA VAL A 261 15.74 16.83 -3.23
C VAL A 261 15.48 18.28 -2.89
N SER A 262 14.61 18.90 -3.66
CA SER A 262 14.18 20.28 -3.41
C SER A 262 13.02 20.29 -2.41
N CYS A 263 13.25 20.91 -1.27
CA CYS A 263 12.25 21.11 -0.22
C CYS A 263 11.90 22.61 -0.12
N ILE A 264 10.71 22.92 0.42
CA ILE A 264 10.24 24.32 0.55
C ILE A 264 11.23 25.21 1.32
N GLN A 265 11.93 24.63 2.31
CA GLN A 265 12.84 25.38 3.18
C GLN A 265 14.32 25.25 2.77
N ASN A 266 14.74 24.08 2.30
CA ASN A 266 16.13 23.79 1.95
C ASN A 266 16.20 22.75 0.83
N ASP A 267 17.22 22.88 -0.01
CA ASP A 267 17.59 21.82 -0.94
C ASP A 267 18.60 20.88 -0.27
N TYR A 268 18.36 19.58 -0.42
CA TYR A 268 19.25 18.53 0.07
C TYR A 268 19.97 17.92 -1.13
N GLN A 269 21.30 17.84 -1.04
CA GLN A 269 22.13 17.27 -2.09
C GLN A 269 23.03 16.18 -1.53
N LEU A 270 23.15 15.09 -2.28
CA LEU A 270 24.14 14.03 -2.06
C LEU A 270 24.89 13.76 -3.36
N SER A 271 26.21 13.88 -3.32
CA SER A 271 27.08 13.36 -4.37
C SER A 271 27.50 11.95 -4.00
N THR A 272 27.20 10.99 -4.86
CA THR A 272 27.51 9.58 -4.61
C THR A 272 28.27 8.96 -5.77
N ALA A 273 29.22 8.10 -5.45
CA ALA A 273 29.93 7.32 -6.47
C ALA A 273 28.98 6.35 -7.14
N ALA A 274 28.95 6.37 -8.45
CA ALA A 274 28.15 5.47 -9.24
C ALA A 274 28.90 5.06 -10.51
N THR A 275 28.73 3.80 -10.90
CA THR A 275 29.22 3.31 -12.19
C THR A 275 28.14 3.56 -13.24
N VAL A 276 28.45 4.39 -14.23
CA VAL A 276 27.54 4.75 -15.30
C VAL A 276 27.98 4.07 -16.59
N SER A 277 27.07 3.41 -17.29
CA SER A 277 27.31 2.82 -18.60
C SER A 277 26.22 3.23 -19.60
N GLY A 278 26.58 3.33 -20.88
CA GLY A 278 25.68 3.78 -21.96
C GLY A 278 25.94 5.20 -22.40
N VAL A 279 25.18 5.65 -23.39
CA VAL A 279 25.42 6.94 -24.06
C VAL A 279 24.60 8.03 -23.38
N THR A 280 25.22 8.79 -22.45
CA THR A 280 24.60 10.05 -22.01
C THR A 280 25.64 11.08 -21.67
N PRO A 281 25.63 12.24 -22.31
CA PRO A 281 26.43 13.38 -21.83
C PRO A 281 25.86 13.95 -20.51
N ARG A 282 24.57 13.88 -20.28
CA ARG A 282 23.89 14.32 -19.05
C ARG A 282 22.44 13.83 -19.05
N ALA A 283 22.09 13.01 -18.11
CA ALA A 283 20.71 12.55 -17.97
C ALA A 283 20.13 12.98 -16.60
N VAL A 284 18.87 13.33 -16.60
CA VAL A 284 18.12 13.68 -15.39
C VAL A 284 16.97 12.70 -15.25
N LEU A 285 16.94 12.01 -14.12
CA LEU A 285 15.89 11.07 -13.77
C LEU A 285 15.27 11.47 -12.43
N THR A 286 13.96 11.67 -12.39
CA THR A 286 13.27 11.95 -11.13
C THR A 286 12.43 10.75 -10.72
N LEU A 287 12.70 10.22 -9.53
CA LEU A 287 11.96 9.11 -8.94
C LEU A 287 11.39 9.49 -7.57
N ASP A 288 10.35 8.80 -7.16
CA ASP A 288 9.80 8.94 -5.81
C ASP A 288 10.81 8.43 -4.77
N ARG A 289 11.04 9.23 -3.72
CA ARG A 289 11.98 8.93 -2.63
C ARG A 289 11.68 7.61 -1.94
N GLU A 290 10.41 7.34 -1.64
CA GLU A 290 10.00 6.12 -0.96
C GLU A 290 10.20 4.88 -1.85
N ILE A 291 10.05 5.06 -3.17
CA ILE A 291 10.32 4.00 -4.15
C ILE A 291 11.82 3.70 -4.21
N ILE A 292 12.67 4.73 -4.31
CA ILE A 292 14.14 4.53 -4.30
C ILE A 292 14.58 3.86 -3.01
N LEU A 293 14.12 4.36 -1.86
CA LEU A 293 14.48 3.80 -0.56
C LEU A 293 14.09 2.32 -0.46
N ARG A 294 12.90 1.96 -0.96
CA ARG A 294 12.40 0.58 -0.96
C ARG A 294 13.24 -0.31 -1.88
N MET A 295 13.55 0.15 -3.09
CA MET A 295 14.42 -0.57 -4.02
C MET A 295 15.78 -0.86 -3.38
N LEU A 296 16.43 0.15 -2.80
CA LEU A 296 17.75 -0.01 -2.19
C LEU A 296 17.73 -0.94 -0.97
N LEU A 297 16.68 -0.87 -0.13
CA LEU A 297 16.51 -1.77 1.02
C LEU A 297 16.32 -3.23 0.62
N GLN A 298 15.83 -3.48 -0.58
CA GLN A 298 15.65 -4.82 -1.17
C GLN A 298 16.82 -5.23 -2.09
N GLY A 299 17.93 -4.48 -2.08
CA GLY A 299 19.14 -4.82 -2.83
C GLY A 299 19.17 -4.41 -4.31
N TYR A 300 18.15 -3.67 -4.78
CA TYR A 300 18.13 -3.16 -6.15
C TYR A 300 19.00 -1.91 -6.26
N THR A 301 20.24 -2.08 -6.69
CA THR A 301 21.26 -1.00 -6.74
C THR A 301 21.60 -0.51 -8.13
N THR A 302 21.16 -1.21 -9.17
CA THR A 302 21.40 -0.86 -10.58
C THR A 302 20.10 -0.43 -11.24
N PHE A 303 20.08 0.77 -11.83
CA PHE A 303 18.92 1.36 -12.48
C PHE A 303 19.19 1.51 -13.97
N LYS A 304 18.40 0.84 -14.83
CA LYS A 304 18.42 1.04 -16.28
C LYS A 304 17.32 2.00 -16.66
N ALA A 305 17.65 3.06 -17.38
CA ALA A 305 16.74 4.14 -17.72
C ALA A 305 16.95 4.68 -19.14
N HIS A 306 16.05 5.53 -19.57
CA HIS A 306 16.17 6.30 -20.81
C HIS A 306 16.42 7.77 -20.49
N SER A 307 17.19 8.45 -21.33
CA SER A 307 17.64 9.81 -21.12
C SER A 307 16.53 10.87 -21.16
N ASP A 308 15.37 10.56 -21.75
CA ASP A 308 14.20 11.47 -21.70
C ASP A 308 13.45 11.49 -20.36
N GLY A 309 13.79 10.53 -19.47
CA GLY A 309 13.17 10.44 -18.13
C GLY A 309 11.69 10.11 -18.11
N MET A 310 11.10 9.64 -19.22
CA MET A 310 9.67 9.36 -19.36
C MET A 310 9.34 7.87 -19.37
N ILE A 311 10.33 7.04 -19.71
CA ILE A 311 10.19 5.59 -19.79
C ILE A 311 10.39 4.98 -18.40
N PRO A 312 9.61 3.95 -18.01
CA PRO A 312 9.80 3.27 -16.74
C PRO A 312 11.24 2.79 -16.55
N VAL A 313 11.73 2.90 -15.33
CA VAL A 313 13.06 2.45 -14.93
C VAL A 313 13.00 0.99 -14.54
N ILE A 314 13.95 0.18 -14.99
CA ILE A 314 14.16 -1.18 -14.51
C ILE A 314 15.27 -1.16 -13.48
N ALA A 315 14.98 -1.60 -12.24
CA ALA A 315 16.00 -1.81 -11.23
C ALA A 315 16.36 -3.29 -11.13
N SER A 316 17.64 -3.57 -10.95
CA SER A 316 18.22 -4.91 -10.83
C SER A 316 19.24 -4.98 -9.70
N GLY A 317 19.57 -6.20 -9.25
CA GLY A 317 20.44 -6.47 -8.11
C GLY A 317 19.76 -7.24 -6.97
N GLY A 318 18.43 -7.22 -6.89
CA GLY A 318 17.63 -8.04 -5.98
C GLY A 318 17.11 -9.32 -6.66
N ASP A 319 16.24 -10.05 -5.95
CA ASP A 319 15.77 -11.39 -6.34
C ASP A 319 14.79 -11.40 -7.53
N GLY A 320 14.30 -10.26 -7.95
CA GLY A 320 13.29 -10.15 -9.00
C GLY A 320 13.50 -8.98 -9.93
N GLN A 321 12.44 -8.60 -10.62
CA GLN A 321 12.41 -7.45 -11.50
C GLN A 321 11.59 -6.33 -10.86
N TYR A 322 12.23 -5.21 -10.57
CA TYR A 322 11.59 -4.02 -10.03
C TYR A 322 11.48 -2.94 -11.09
N ILE A 323 10.28 -2.39 -11.28
CA ILE A 323 10.01 -1.31 -12.23
C ILE A 323 9.47 -0.11 -11.46
N ALA A 324 9.99 1.07 -11.77
CA ALA A 324 9.53 2.33 -11.19
C ALA A 324 9.15 3.33 -12.27
N MET A 325 8.03 4.03 -12.08
CA MET A 325 7.61 5.12 -12.97
C MET A 325 8.33 6.40 -12.58
N PRO A 326 9.00 7.08 -13.52
CA PRO A 326 9.57 8.40 -13.26
C PRO A 326 8.49 9.43 -12.96
N ILE A 327 8.82 10.40 -12.12
CA ILE A 327 8.00 11.59 -11.88
C ILE A 327 8.27 12.59 -13.01
N ARG A 328 7.23 13.03 -13.68
CA ARG A 328 7.32 14.09 -14.69
C ARG A 328 7.60 15.42 -13.99
N THR A 329 8.76 15.99 -14.24
CA THR A 329 9.09 17.35 -13.81
C THR A 329 8.90 18.30 -14.99
N ILE A 330 8.17 19.39 -14.79
CA ILE A 330 7.91 20.41 -15.84
C ILE A 330 9.22 21.03 -16.35
N LYS A 331 10.32 20.87 -15.62
CA LYS A 331 11.66 21.39 -15.97
C LYS A 331 12.38 20.61 -17.11
N THR A 332 11.86 19.46 -17.52
CA THR A 332 12.52 18.59 -18.52
C THR A 332 12.22 18.96 -19.97
N ASN A 333 11.36 19.97 -20.23
CA ASN A 333 11.17 20.49 -21.57
C ASN A 333 11.95 21.83 -21.72
N PRO A 334 13.14 21.84 -22.35
CA PRO A 334 13.92 23.05 -22.59
C PRO A 334 13.16 24.10 -23.43
N ASN A 335 12.15 23.69 -24.20
CA ASN A 335 11.34 24.58 -25.04
C ASN A 335 10.20 25.27 -24.25
N TYR A 336 9.87 24.84 -23.02
CA TYR A 336 8.76 25.42 -22.26
C TYR A 336 9.00 26.88 -21.83
N LYS A 337 10.26 27.28 -21.67
CA LYS A 337 10.61 28.71 -21.36
C LYS A 337 10.50 29.64 -22.56
N GLU A 338 10.62 29.10 -23.77
CA GLU A 338 10.47 29.92 -25.00
C GLU A 338 8.98 30.10 -25.34
N GLU A 339 8.13 29.10 -25.12
CA GLU A 339 6.67 29.23 -25.35
C GLU A 339 6.00 30.18 -24.36
N GLU A 340 6.41 30.20 -23.07
CA GLU A 340 5.89 31.20 -22.11
C GLU A 340 6.35 32.63 -22.45
N LYS A 341 7.55 32.78 -22.97
CA LYS A 341 8.03 34.10 -23.42
C LYS A 341 7.36 34.55 -24.72
N MET A 342 7.09 33.66 -25.65
CA MET A 342 6.34 33.94 -26.87
C MET A 342 4.89 34.30 -26.56
N ASN A 343 4.18 33.48 -25.76
CA ASN A 343 2.81 33.80 -25.35
C ASN A 343 2.70 35.08 -24.53
N THR A 344 3.72 35.44 -23.74
CA THR A 344 3.72 36.69 -22.98
C THR A 344 4.02 37.91 -23.88
N GLN A 345 4.75 37.74 -24.98
CA GLN A 345 4.99 38.80 -25.97
C GLN A 345 3.79 38.97 -26.93
N GLU A 346 3.17 37.89 -27.38
CA GLU A 346 1.96 37.99 -28.19
C GLU A 346 0.78 38.62 -27.42
N ASN A 347 0.56 38.28 -26.16
CA ASN A 347 -0.45 38.92 -25.32
C ASN A 347 -0.16 40.42 -25.03
N LYS A 348 1.11 40.87 -25.04
CA LYS A 348 1.44 42.29 -24.94
C LYS A 348 1.26 43.07 -26.24
N VAL A 349 1.47 42.42 -27.37
CA VAL A 349 1.27 43.00 -28.69
C VAL A 349 -0.22 43.13 -29.02
N VAL A 350 -1.03 42.17 -28.63
CA VAL A 350 -2.50 42.19 -28.81
C VAL A 350 -3.17 43.25 -27.92
N SER A 351 -2.63 43.52 -26.71
CA SER A 351 -3.15 44.58 -25.83
C SER A 351 -2.80 46.02 -26.28
N ALA A 352 -1.78 46.18 -27.13
CA ALA A 352 -1.37 47.51 -27.62
C ALA A 352 -2.07 47.97 -28.91
N HIS A 353 -2.83 47.05 -29.58
CA HIS A 353 -3.48 47.37 -30.86
C HIS A 353 -5.01 47.58 -30.77
N ILE A 354 -5.62 47.60 -29.60
CA ILE A 354 -7.09 47.71 -29.44
C ILE A 354 -7.53 49.18 -29.13
N GLU A 355 -6.61 50.19 -29.08
CA GLU A 355 -7.00 51.59 -28.76
C GLU A 355 -7.07 52.54 -29.94
N GLN A 356 -7.22 52.12 -31.19
CA GLN A 356 -7.58 53.06 -32.27
C GLN A 356 -8.34 52.35 -33.40
N SER A 357 -9.66 52.40 -33.42
CA SER A 357 -10.53 52.90 -34.51
C SER A 357 -11.98 52.46 -34.30
N VAL A 358 -12.79 53.46 -33.99
CA VAL A 358 -14.27 53.38 -34.03
C VAL A 358 -14.75 53.88 -35.39
N ALA A 359 -15.44 53.07 -36.15
CA ALA A 359 -16.58 53.43 -36.99
C ALA A 359 -17.23 52.18 -37.59
N PRO A 360 -18.56 52.14 -37.77
CA PRO A 360 -19.35 50.91 -37.88
C PRO A 360 -19.60 50.50 -39.32
N GLN A 361 -19.54 49.18 -39.60
CA GLN A 361 -20.33 48.60 -40.71
C GLN A 361 -20.75 47.19 -40.39
N ASN A 362 -22.01 46.94 -40.55
CA ASN A 362 -22.71 45.64 -40.50
C ASN A 362 -22.05 44.61 -41.41
N ASN A 363 -21.94 43.37 -40.91
CA ASN A 363 -22.36 42.18 -41.67
C ASN A 363 -22.15 40.90 -40.84
N ASP A 364 -23.12 40.03 -40.96
CA ASP A 364 -23.33 38.64 -40.57
C ASP A 364 -22.20 37.86 -39.92
N THR A 365 -22.45 37.40 -38.71
CA THR A 365 -21.66 36.60 -37.80
C THR A 365 -21.60 35.13 -38.25
N ALA A 366 -20.44 34.75 -38.72
CA ALA A 366 -20.00 33.36 -38.54
C ALA A 366 -19.19 33.29 -37.21
N VAL A 367 -19.77 32.78 -36.16
CA VAL A 367 -19.10 32.58 -34.87
C VAL A 367 -17.95 31.62 -35.09
N ASN A 368 -16.74 32.05 -34.72
CA ASN A 368 -15.54 31.22 -34.87
C ASN A 368 -15.61 30.05 -33.88
N PRO A 369 -15.56 28.79 -34.31
CA PRO A 369 -15.64 27.62 -33.41
C PRO A 369 -14.58 27.59 -32.28
N LEU A 370 -13.48 28.32 -32.45
CA LEU A 370 -12.44 28.45 -31.42
C LEU A 370 -12.87 29.38 -30.27
N ASP A 371 -13.69 30.38 -30.52
CA ASP A 371 -14.18 31.30 -29.48
C ASP A 371 -15.27 30.63 -28.63
N GLU A 372 -16.12 29.79 -29.27
CA GLU A 372 -17.08 28.94 -28.53
C GLU A 372 -16.39 27.92 -27.65
N LEU A 373 -15.31 27.30 -28.12
CA LEU A 373 -14.51 26.37 -27.34
C LEU A 373 -13.82 27.06 -26.17
N GLY A 374 -13.30 28.28 -26.37
CA GLY A 374 -12.70 29.10 -25.33
C GLY A 374 -13.68 29.44 -24.21
N THR A 375 -14.90 29.88 -24.56
CA THR A 375 -15.95 30.20 -23.58
C THR A 375 -16.42 28.96 -22.83
N ALA A 376 -16.57 27.82 -23.50
CA ALA A 376 -16.94 26.56 -22.88
C ALA A 376 -15.88 26.06 -21.86
N ILE A 377 -14.60 26.24 -22.16
CA ILE A 377 -13.51 25.89 -21.25
C ILE A 377 -13.52 26.81 -19.99
N GLU A 378 -13.75 28.11 -20.15
CA GLU A 378 -13.84 29.02 -18.99
C GLU A 378 -15.08 28.73 -18.12
N GLU A 379 -16.23 28.44 -18.71
CA GLU A 379 -17.40 27.98 -17.96
C GLU A 379 -17.16 26.67 -17.20
N PHE A 380 -16.45 25.73 -17.82
CA PHE A 380 -16.08 24.46 -17.17
C PHE A 380 -15.13 24.68 -16.00
N LYS A 381 -14.13 25.57 -16.12
CA LYS A 381 -13.22 25.97 -15.03
C LYS A 381 -13.98 26.58 -13.86
N LEU A 382 -14.95 27.47 -14.14
CA LEU A 382 -15.80 28.06 -13.10
C LEU A 382 -16.65 27.01 -12.37
N LYS A 383 -17.22 26.04 -13.09
CA LYS A 383 -17.97 24.93 -12.50
C LYS A 383 -17.09 24.04 -11.61
N ILE A 384 -15.88 23.71 -12.04
CA ILE A 384 -14.93 22.95 -11.23
C ILE A 384 -14.57 23.72 -9.95
N LYS A 385 -14.32 25.01 -10.04
CA LYS A 385 -14.00 25.84 -8.87
C LYS A 385 -15.16 25.87 -7.87
N ALA A 386 -16.40 26.03 -8.35
CA ALA A 386 -17.60 25.99 -7.50
C ALA A 386 -17.75 24.62 -6.79
N MET A 387 -17.54 23.49 -7.51
CA MET A 387 -17.58 22.15 -6.90
C MET A 387 -16.50 21.95 -5.85
N LEU A 388 -15.30 22.49 -6.04
CA LEU A 388 -14.22 22.44 -5.04
C LEU A 388 -14.58 23.24 -3.78
N ASP A 389 -15.18 24.40 -3.92
CA ASP A 389 -15.63 25.23 -2.81
C ASP A 389 -16.75 24.53 -2.03
N GLU A 390 -17.75 23.94 -2.72
CA GLU A 390 -18.78 23.13 -2.08
C GLU A 390 -18.22 21.90 -1.34
N SER A 391 -17.25 21.20 -1.93
CA SER A 391 -16.55 20.08 -1.29
C SER A 391 -15.84 20.49 0.00
N THR A 392 -15.21 21.67 0.02
CA THR A 392 -14.54 22.19 1.22
C THR A 392 -15.54 22.54 2.32
N VAL A 393 -16.70 23.10 1.97
CA VAL A 393 -17.80 23.40 2.91
C VAL A 393 -18.39 22.12 3.48
N LEU A 394 -18.63 21.09 2.65
CA LEU A 394 -19.12 19.79 3.09
C LEU A 394 -18.12 19.12 4.05
N SER A 395 -16.82 19.15 3.74
CA SER A 395 -15.78 18.61 4.60
C SER A 395 -15.74 19.27 5.97
N ARG A 396 -15.98 20.60 6.03
CA ARG A 396 -16.09 21.34 7.29
C ARG A 396 -17.32 20.90 8.09
N LYS A 397 -18.49 20.79 7.45
CA LYS A 397 -19.72 20.32 8.09
C LYS A 397 -19.59 18.90 8.64
N VAL A 398 -18.96 17.99 7.90
CA VAL A 398 -18.69 16.61 8.38
C VAL A 398 -17.82 16.62 9.63
N LYS A 399 -16.77 17.47 9.68
CA LYS A 399 -15.92 17.60 10.87
C LYS A 399 -16.69 18.16 12.08
N GLU A 400 -17.56 19.14 11.88
CA GLU A 400 -18.41 19.71 12.93
C GLU A 400 -19.40 18.68 13.49
N VAL A 401 -20.04 17.89 12.63
CA VAL A 401 -20.93 16.81 13.05
C VAL A 401 -20.17 15.73 13.83
N ALA A 402 -18.98 15.34 13.36
CA ALA A 402 -18.15 14.36 14.08
C ALA A 402 -17.70 14.86 15.46
N LEU A 403 -17.36 16.13 15.60
CA LEU A 403 -17.02 16.75 16.88
C LEU A 403 -18.23 16.81 17.82
N SER A 404 -19.41 17.17 17.30
CA SER A 404 -20.67 17.20 18.06
C SER A 404 -21.06 15.79 18.55
N GLN A 405 -20.92 14.77 17.70
CA GLN A 405 -21.17 13.39 18.11
C GLN A 405 -20.23 12.93 19.22
N LYS A 406 -18.94 13.24 19.11
CA LYS A 406 -17.93 12.90 20.11
C LYS A 406 -18.19 13.62 21.45
N GLN A 407 -18.72 14.84 21.41
CA GLN A 407 -19.11 15.58 22.62
C GLN A 407 -20.33 14.92 23.28
N LYS A 408 -21.38 14.60 22.53
CA LYS A 408 -22.56 13.88 23.04
C LYS A 408 -22.22 12.55 23.68
N GLU A 409 -21.27 11.82 23.11
CA GLU A 409 -20.80 10.55 23.65
C GLU A 409 -20.07 10.73 24.99
N ARG A 410 -19.25 11.79 25.12
CA ARG A 410 -18.59 12.15 26.38
C ARG A 410 -19.62 12.54 27.47
N ASP A 411 -20.60 13.36 27.10
CA ASP A 411 -21.65 13.80 28.00
C ASP A 411 -22.52 12.62 28.49
N PHE A 412 -22.82 11.66 27.57
CA PHE A 412 -23.51 10.42 27.91
C PHE A 412 -22.71 9.54 28.88
N ILE A 413 -21.41 9.40 28.69
CA ILE A 413 -20.53 8.64 29.59
C ILE A 413 -20.45 9.31 30.95
N GLN A 414 -20.40 10.64 31.01
CA GLN A 414 -20.40 11.40 32.29
C GLN A 414 -21.72 11.24 33.03
N ALA A 415 -22.85 11.36 32.34
CA ALA A 415 -24.18 11.16 32.93
C ALA A 415 -24.33 9.74 33.49
N ARG A 416 -23.90 8.71 32.76
CA ARG A 416 -23.92 7.32 33.22
C ARG A 416 -23.07 7.12 34.47
N ARG A 417 -21.88 7.69 34.54
CA ARG A 417 -21.02 7.63 35.73
C ARG A 417 -21.64 8.38 36.95
N ALA A 418 -22.35 9.48 36.71
CA ALA A 418 -23.06 10.18 37.76
C ALA A 418 -24.23 9.35 38.34
N ILE A 419 -25.00 8.69 37.48
CA ILE A 419 -26.08 7.78 37.87
C ILE A 419 -25.54 6.59 38.69
N GLU A 420 -24.43 5.97 38.24
CA GLU A 420 -23.78 4.87 38.98
C GLU A 420 -23.32 5.32 40.40
N ARG A 421 -22.75 6.52 40.52
CA ARG A 421 -22.36 7.07 41.84
C ARG A 421 -23.57 7.29 42.78
N ILE A 422 -24.69 7.77 42.26
CA ILE A 422 -25.93 7.94 43.05
C ILE A 422 -26.47 6.57 43.46
N ARG A 423 -26.41 5.57 42.57
CA ARG A 423 -26.88 4.21 42.87
C ARG A 423 -26.03 3.47 43.91
N MET A 424 -24.75 3.83 44.08
CA MET A 424 -23.87 3.28 45.11
C MET A 424 -23.97 4.05 46.45
N ALA A 425 -24.61 5.21 46.46
CA ALA A 425 -24.76 6.04 47.63
C ALA A 425 -26.12 5.87 48.32
N ILE A 426 -27.03 5.07 47.74
CA ILE A 426 -28.31 4.61 48.31
C ILE A 426 -28.16 3.14 48.71
#